data_5f243c730a1d22873c63cec989269beb
#
_entry.id   5f243c730a1d22873c63cec989269beb
#
_cell.length_a   1.000
_cell.length_b   1.000
_cell.length_c   1.000
_cell.angle_alpha   90.00
_cell.angle_beta   90.00
_cell.angle_gamma   90.00
#
_symmetry.space_group_name_H-M   'P 1'
#
loop_
_entity.id
_entity.type
_entity.pdbx_description
1 polymer ?
#
loop_
_entity_poly.entity_id
_entity_poly.type
_entity_poly.pdbx_seq_one_letter_code
_entity_poly.pdbx_strand_id
1 'polypeptide(L)'
;MKIWVVSMECAGIAEAGGVKNVAFSLCKEFSELKHKTTLFIPVYKCTCLDSLFEFNDIETPAEVELCGRKEKVTFTTAKSTSNFDVVLVKHRLFAEKEAVYTYTENEEKQNPAHKKGSGHADGLFLDVLLQKAVSAYGSLIPRSEIPEILHCQDASTAMLPAFIENSKAFKKTNCVVTIHNAGPFYHHSFTSIGEAAWYTGLETSLLEKSLNGRAVEPFLVAANCGAYLTTVSEDYAKELTDPSNGEATEGLAPIFAARHIEIKGIINGFDFDRYNPASKDASKLPFEFDPEKNDLDGKLKCRKFFIQNIVNTDNFKSSGIKKYGKLDCSTEYTKEIFFSYHGRITSQKGIAVLTAAVPAILENFPDVRFIFAGQGEPRLEIDIVRLCEKYPGKVTFMNGYNQTVVRLATAVSDFVVLPSYFEPCGLEDFIAQVYGTVPVAHRTGGLNKIQDGRTGFLYSCNTPGVLITKLTEIIMLKMLRPSQISRMIKSGAYSVHHEYLWKNVIQKKYLPFFKEILKNSKE
;
A
#
# COMPACT_ATOMS: atom_id res chain seq x y z
N MET A 1 7.20 7.25 24.63
CA MET A 1 6.63 8.38 23.86
C MET A 1 5.13 8.18 23.74
N LYS A 2 4.37 9.26 23.58
CA LYS A 2 2.98 9.25 23.16
C LYS A 2 2.92 9.57 21.68
N ILE A 3 2.28 8.69 20.92
CA ILE A 3 2.22 8.76 19.46
C ILE A 3 0.76 8.69 19.04
N TRP A 4 0.30 9.69 18.30
CA TRP A 4 -0.98 9.60 17.63
C TRP A 4 -0.75 9.29 16.15
N VAL A 5 -1.47 8.31 15.62
CA VAL A 5 -1.50 7.98 14.21
C VAL A 5 -2.86 8.40 13.67
N VAL A 6 -2.88 9.20 12.61
CA VAL A 6 -4.12 9.69 11.99
C VAL A 6 -4.23 9.11 10.59
N SER A 7 -5.29 8.38 10.33
CA SER A 7 -5.51 7.70 9.05
C SER A 7 -6.98 7.61 8.69
N MET A 8 -7.29 7.66 7.39
CA MET A 8 -8.64 7.41 6.88
C MET A 8 -9.00 5.93 6.90
N GLU A 9 -7.99 5.03 6.94
CA GLU A 9 -8.19 3.58 6.90
C GLU A 9 -7.25 2.86 7.88
N CYS A 10 -7.68 1.69 8.37
CA CYS A 10 -6.89 0.80 9.21
C CYS A 10 -7.39 -0.64 9.03
N ALA A 11 -6.47 -1.60 8.93
CA ALA A 11 -6.80 -3.01 8.79
C ALA A 11 -7.60 -3.51 10.01
N GLY A 12 -8.67 -4.25 9.74
CA GLY A 12 -9.59 -4.77 10.76
C GLY A 12 -10.62 -3.75 11.28
N ILE A 13 -10.57 -2.48 10.85
CA ILE A 13 -11.52 -1.43 11.26
C ILE A 13 -12.23 -0.83 10.04
N ALA A 14 -11.51 -0.15 9.15
CA ALA A 14 -12.04 0.39 7.91
C ALA A 14 -11.01 0.15 6.80
N GLU A 15 -11.36 -0.66 5.82
CA GLU A 15 -10.40 -1.20 4.87
C GLU A 15 -10.66 -0.73 3.44
N ALA A 16 -9.63 -0.17 2.79
CA ALA A 16 -9.66 0.17 1.37
C ALA A 16 -8.33 -0.12 0.68
N GLY A 17 -7.35 0.78 0.82
CA GLY A 17 -6.05 0.72 0.14
C GLY A 17 -4.96 -0.05 0.91
N GLY A 18 -3.71 0.30 0.62
CA GLY A 18 -2.54 -0.27 1.29
C GLY A 18 -2.19 0.39 2.63
N VAL A 19 -2.59 1.64 2.81
CA VAL A 19 -2.31 2.44 4.01
C VAL A 19 -2.89 1.79 5.26
N LYS A 20 -4.03 1.09 5.14
CA LYS A 20 -4.65 0.35 6.26
C LYS A 20 -3.69 -0.59 6.99
N ASN A 21 -2.87 -1.35 6.22
CA ASN A 21 -1.91 -2.29 6.80
C ASN A 21 -0.77 -1.54 7.50
N VAL A 22 -0.35 -0.41 6.94
CA VAL A 22 0.70 0.44 7.53
C VAL A 22 0.20 1.07 8.83
N ALA A 23 -0.99 1.70 8.82
CA ALA A 23 -1.57 2.32 10.01
C ALA A 23 -1.75 1.32 11.15
N PHE A 24 -2.30 0.13 10.85
CA PHE A 24 -2.43 -0.95 11.82
C PHE A 24 -1.08 -1.40 12.39
N SER A 25 -0.12 -1.69 11.49
CA SER A 25 1.19 -2.22 11.92
C SER A 25 2.00 -1.19 12.72
N LEU A 26 1.95 0.09 12.35
CA LEU A 26 2.56 1.17 13.13
C LEU A 26 1.97 1.21 14.55
N CYS A 27 0.63 1.22 14.67
CA CYS A 27 -0.02 1.27 15.98
C CYS A 27 0.30 0.05 16.84
N LYS A 28 0.19 -1.15 16.26
CA LYS A 28 0.50 -2.41 16.94
C LYS A 28 1.93 -2.44 17.46
N GLU A 29 2.90 -2.25 16.58
CA GLU A 29 4.31 -2.41 16.92
C GLU A 29 4.84 -1.31 17.86
N PHE A 30 4.39 -0.06 17.70
CA PHE A 30 4.71 0.97 18.69
C PHE A 30 4.17 0.60 20.07
N SER A 31 2.96 0.07 20.14
CA SER A 31 2.34 -0.34 21.40
C SER A 31 3.06 -1.54 22.03
N GLU A 32 3.43 -2.54 21.23
CA GLU A 32 4.22 -3.69 21.69
C GLU A 32 5.59 -3.26 22.25
N LEU A 33 6.18 -2.21 21.67
CA LEU A 33 7.42 -1.57 22.15
C LEU A 33 7.20 -0.60 23.32
N LYS A 34 6.00 -0.66 23.97
CA LYS A 34 5.66 0.11 25.17
C LYS A 34 5.58 1.63 24.94
N HIS A 35 5.25 2.07 23.74
CA HIS A 35 4.82 3.43 23.47
C HIS A 35 3.30 3.54 23.61
N LYS A 36 2.81 4.65 24.19
CA LYS A 36 1.37 4.92 24.24
C LYS A 36 0.93 5.37 22.86
N THR A 37 0.21 4.50 22.15
CA THR A 37 -0.17 4.71 20.76
C THR A 37 -1.68 4.82 20.64
N THR A 38 -2.15 5.87 19.96
CA THR A 38 -3.57 6.11 19.70
C THR A 38 -3.80 6.29 18.19
N LEU A 39 -4.70 5.49 17.63
CA LEU A 39 -5.19 5.63 16.26
C LEU A 39 -6.40 6.56 16.23
N PHE A 40 -6.40 7.55 15.35
CA PHE A 40 -7.61 8.33 14.98
C PHE A 40 -8.12 7.87 13.63
N ILE A 41 -9.39 7.48 13.58
CA ILE A 41 -10.03 6.95 12.37
C ILE A 41 -11.51 7.34 12.30
N PRO A 42 -12.04 7.70 11.12
CA PRO A 42 -13.46 7.96 10.94
C PRO A 42 -14.31 6.68 11.10
N VAL A 43 -15.58 6.87 11.50
CA VAL A 43 -16.57 5.78 11.55
C VAL A 43 -17.44 5.85 10.29
N TYR A 44 -17.16 4.94 9.35
CA TYR A 44 -17.95 4.76 8.13
C TYR A 44 -19.06 3.73 8.34
N LYS A 45 -19.98 3.62 7.39
CA LYS A 45 -20.97 2.54 7.36
C LYS A 45 -20.31 1.16 7.23
N CYS A 46 -19.16 1.09 6.56
CA CYS A 46 -18.37 -0.15 6.40
C CYS A 46 -17.43 -0.44 7.58
N THR A 47 -17.39 0.36 8.64
CA THR A 47 -16.48 0.17 9.77
C THR A 47 -16.84 -1.11 10.53
N CYS A 48 -15.85 -1.99 10.72
CA CYS A 48 -15.91 -3.19 11.55
C CYS A 48 -15.38 -2.87 12.94
N LEU A 49 -16.12 -3.21 13.97
CA LEU A 49 -15.74 -2.97 15.37
C LEU A 49 -15.31 -4.25 16.11
N ASP A 50 -15.27 -5.40 15.44
CA ASP A 50 -15.03 -6.71 16.06
C ASP A 50 -13.66 -6.84 16.74
N SER A 51 -12.68 -6.06 16.29
CA SER A 51 -11.33 -6.02 16.88
C SER A 51 -11.18 -4.98 18.00
N LEU A 52 -12.26 -4.31 18.39
CA LEU A 52 -12.27 -3.24 19.39
C LEU A 52 -13.12 -3.62 20.61
N PHE A 53 -12.73 -3.10 21.77
CA PHE A 53 -13.43 -3.29 23.04
C PHE A 53 -13.24 -2.07 23.97
N GLU A 54 -13.89 -2.05 25.14
CA GLU A 54 -13.85 -0.94 26.11
C GLU A 54 -14.25 0.40 25.49
N PHE A 55 -15.44 0.44 24.88
CA PHE A 55 -15.97 1.66 24.26
C PHE A 55 -16.43 2.66 25.31
N ASN A 56 -15.91 3.91 25.21
CA ASN A 56 -16.32 5.02 26.07
C ASN A 56 -16.60 6.25 25.21
N ASP A 57 -17.82 6.72 25.21
CA ASP A 57 -18.19 7.95 24.50
C ASP A 57 -17.68 9.18 25.24
N ILE A 58 -17.13 10.15 24.52
CA ILE A 58 -16.80 11.46 25.05
C ILE A 58 -18.08 12.30 25.07
N GLU A 59 -18.52 12.66 26.27
CA GLU A 59 -19.81 13.35 26.47
C GLU A 59 -19.88 14.71 25.77
N THR A 60 -18.75 15.44 25.72
CA THR A 60 -18.68 16.76 25.11
C THR A 60 -18.33 16.64 23.62
N PRO A 61 -19.27 16.98 22.71
CA PRO A 61 -18.95 17.05 21.30
C PRO A 61 -18.02 18.23 20.99
N ALA A 62 -17.17 18.08 19.96
CA ALA A 62 -16.44 19.21 19.41
C ALA A 62 -17.25 19.91 18.32
N GLU A 63 -17.12 21.22 18.22
CA GLU A 63 -17.54 21.99 17.07
C GLU A 63 -16.31 22.32 16.21
N VAL A 64 -16.38 22.04 14.92
CA VAL A 64 -15.35 22.38 13.96
C VAL A 64 -15.94 23.24 12.86
N GLU A 65 -15.22 24.28 12.47
CA GLU A 65 -15.66 25.19 11.42
C GLU A 65 -14.99 24.82 10.09
N LEU A 66 -15.81 24.54 9.08
CA LEU A 66 -15.35 24.30 7.71
C LEU A 66 -16.46 24.65 6.72
N CYS A 67 -16.09 25.13 5.54
CA CYS A 67 -17.02 25.59 4.51
C CYS A 67 -18.01 26.64 5.03
N GLY A 68 -17.55 27.56 5.90
CA GLY A 68 -18.36 28.64 6.48
C GLY A 68 -19.46 28.19 7.43
N ARG A 69 -19.42 26.94 7.91
CA ARG A 69 -20.42 26.40 8.84
C ARG A 69 -19.77 25.60 9.97
N LYS A 70 -20.48 25.49 11.09
CA LYS A 70 -20.06 24.67 12.22
C LYS A 70 -20.62 23.27 12.09
N GLU A 71 -19.73 22.29 12.13
CA GLU A 71 -20.06 20.86 12.14
C GLU A 71 -19.78 20.28 13.53
N LYS A 72 -20.71 19.46 14.01
CA LYS A 72 -20.62 18.82 15.31
C LYS A 72 -20.05 17.42 15.18
N VAL A 73 -18.92 17.17 15.84
CA VAL A 73 -18.22 15.89 15.82
C VAL A 73 -18.25 15.27 17.21
N THR A 74 -18.47 13.97 17.29
CA THR A 74 -18.42 13.20 18.53
C THR A 74 -17.35 12.13 18.46
N PHE A 75 -16.87 11.69 19.63
CA PHE A 75 -15.79 10.74 19.73
C PHE A 75 -16.15 9.57 20.62
N THR A 76 -15.70 8.39 20.26
CA THR A 76 -15.70 7.21 21.13
C THR A 76 -14.28 6.70 21.24
N THR A 77 -13.78 6.56 22.44
CA THR A 77 -12.52 5.86 22.68
C THR A 77 -12.76 4.37 22.80
N ALA A 78 -11.82 3.58 22.32
CA ALA A 78 -11.84 2.12 22.42
C ALA A 78 -10.41 1.59 22.52
N LYS A 79 -10.27 0.31 22.83
CA LYS A 79 -9.00 -0.40 22.75
C LYS A 79 -9.03 -1.44 21.64
N SER A 80 -7.94 -1.57 20.91
CA SER A 80 -7.75 -2.65 19.96
C SER A 80 -7.30 -3.93 20.66
N THR A 81 -7.74 -5.09 20.17
CA THR A 81 -7.21 -6.41 20.58
C THR A 81 -5.69 -6.52 20.37
N SER A 82 -5.09 -5.62 19.60
CA SER A 82 -3.64 -5.48 19.40
C SER A 82 -2.99 -4.44 20.33
N ASN A 83 -3.62 -4.10 21.47
CA ASN A 83 -3.09 -3.27 22.56
C ASN A 83 -2.80 -1.79 22.26
N PHE A 84 -3.37 -1.20 21.22
CA PHE A 84 -3.32 0.25 21.02
C PHE A 84 -4.68 0.90 21.27
N ASP A 85 -4.66 2.16 21.65
CA ASP A 85 -5.88 2.95 21.85
C ASP A 85 -6.45 3.42 20.50
N VAL A 86 -7.77 3.54 20.40
CA VAL A 86 -8.46 4.02 19.19
C VAL A 86 -9.40 5.15 19.57
N VAL A 87 -9.38 6.23 18.80
CA VAL A 87 -10.39 7.29 18.82
C VAL A 87 -11.20 7.22 17.54
N LEU A 88 -12.42 6.78 17.66
CA LEU A 88 -13.42 6.72 16.61
C LEU A 88 -14.04 8.11 16.43
N VAL A 89 -13.79 8.73 15.28
CA VAL A 89 -14.33 10.05 14.93
C VAL A 89 -15.68 9.86 14.24
N LYS A 90 -16.74 10.30 14.90
CA LYS A 90 -18.14 10.10 14.46
C LYS A 90 -18.72 11.39 13.88
N HIS A 91 -19.19 11.31 12.66
CA HIS A 91 -19.96 12.36 11.98
C HIS A 91 -20.89 11.72 10.95
N ARG A 92 -22.07 12.34 10.72
CA ARG A 92 -23.09 11.81 9.79
C ARG A 92 -22.53 11.53 8.38
N LEU A 93 -21.69 12.43 7.85
CA LEU A 93 -21.13 12.29 6.50
C LEU A 93 -20.15 11.11 6.39
N PHE A 94 -19.42 10.77 7.44
CA PHE A 94 -18.66 9.51 7.46
C PHE A 94 -19.59 8.30 7.53
N ALA A 95 -20.59 8.34 8.42
CA ALA A 95 -21.52 7.22 8.62
C ALA A 95 -22.36 6.87 7.39
N GLU A 96 -22.54 7.81 6.45
CA GLU A 96 -23.22 7.60 5.17
C GLU A 96 -22.39 6.81 4.15
N LYS A 97 -21.06 6.76 4.28
CA LYS A 97 -20.16 6.16 3.27
C LYS A 97 -20.11 4.65 3.40
N GLU A 98 -20.43 3.95 2.33
CA GLU A 98 -20.36 2.48 2.25
C GLU A 98 -18.94 1.95 2.02
N ALA A 99 -18.01 2.80 1.57
CA ALA A 99 -16.58 2.52 1.49
C ALA A 99 -15.76 3.77 1.81
N VAL A 100 -14.46 3.62 2.09
CA VAL A 100 -13.60 4.70 2.61
C VAL A 100 -13.38 5.83 1.61
N TYR A 101 -13.02 5.49 0.37
CA TYR A 101 -12.58 6.49 -0.62
C TYR A 101 -13.50 6.63 -1.83
N THR A 102 -14.24 5.59 -2.19
CA THR A 102 -14.94 5.52 -3.46
C THR A 102 -16.37 5.04 -3.30
N TYR A 103 -17.23 5.46 -4.21
CA TYR A 103 -18.60 4.97 -4.25
C TYR A 103 -18.67 3.48 -4.59
N THR A 104 -19.63 2.79 -3.96
CA THR A 104 -19.96 1.39 -4.19
C THR A 104 -20.99 1.23 -5.32
N GLU A 105 -21.21 -0.01 -5.75
CA GLU A 105 -22.28 -0.33 -6.70
C GLU A 105 -23.69 -0.03 -6.13
N ASN A 106 -23.84 -0.18 -4.83
CA ASN A 106 -25.11 0.10 -4.15
C ASN A 106 -25.40 1.61 -4.13
N GLU A 107 -24.40 2.44 -3.87
CA GLU A 107 -24.53 3.90 -3.93
C GLU A 107 -24.81 4.40 -5.35
N GLU A 108 -24.21 3.80 -6.39
CA GLU A 108 -24.52 4.11 -7.79
C GLU A 108 -25.97 3.75 -8.16
N LYS A 109 -26.50 2.62 -7.66
CA LYS A 109 -27.91 2.23 -7.86
C LYS A 109 -28.87 3.20 -7.19
N GLN A 110 -28.51 3.77 -6.04
CA GLN A 110 -29.30 4.75 -5.31
C GLN A 110 -29.23 6.14 -5.95
N ASN A 111 -28.06 6.53 -6.41
CA ASN A 111 -27.81 7.80 -7.08
C ASN A 111 -26.85 7.60 -8.28
N PRO A 112 -27.35 7.66 -9.52
CA PRO A 112 -26.52 7.47 -10.72
C PRO A 112 -25.35 8.44 -10.89
N ALA A 113 -25.30 9.56 -10.15
CA ALA A 113 -24.16 10.45 -10.11
C ALA A 113 -22.98 9.89 -9.30
N HIS A 114 -23.24 8.95 -8.39
CA HIS A 114 -22.24 8.27 -7.57
C HIS A 114 -21.66 7.06 -8.32
N LYS A 115 -20.82 7.31 -9.33
CA LYS A 115 -20.26 6.24 -10.15
C LYS A 115 -19.40 5.30 -9.33
N LYS A 116 -19.68 3.99 -9.39
CA LYS A 116 -18.89 2.95 -8.74
C LYS A 116 -17.39 3.12 -9.04
N GLY A 117 -16.59 3.18 -7.98
CA GLY A 117 -15.14 3.32 -8.07
C GLY A 117 -14.62 4.75 -8.25
N SER A 118 -15.50 5.75 -8.50
CA SER A 118 -15.09 7.15 -8.44
C SER A 118 -14.99 7.63 -6.99
N GLY A 119 -14.12 8.62 -6.74
CA GLY A 119 -13.97 9.25 -5.42
C GLY A 119 -15.27 9.89 -4.95
N HIS A 120 -15.46 9.96 -3.63
CA HIS A 120 -16.60 10.68 -3.04
C HIS A 120 -16.57 12.16 -3.45
N ALA A 121 -17.70 12.71 -3.87
CA ALA A 121 -17.80 14.12 -4.28
C ALA A 121 -17.48 15.11 -3.13
N ASP A 122 -17.65 14.67 -1.89
CA ASP A 122 -17.32 15.40 -0.66
C ASP A 122 -15.98 14.94 -0.03
N GLY A 123 -15.11 14.26 -0.77
CA GLY A 123 -13.87 13.69 -0.25
C GLY A 123 -12.97 14.70 0.46
N LEU A 124 -12.73 15.88 -0.16
CA LEU A 124 -11.95 16.96 0.46
C LEU A 124 -12.59 17.49 1.76
N PHE A 125 -13.93 17.52 1.83
CA PHE A 125 -14.63 17.87 3.05
C PHE A 125 -14.35 16.85 4.16
N LEU A 126 -14.40 15.57 3.85
CA LEU A 126 -14.15 14.48 4.81
C LEU A 126 -12.71 14.51 5.31
N ASP A 127 -11.73 14.78 4.44
CA ASP A 127 -10.33 14.92 4.81
C ASP A 127 -10.12 16.08 5.81
N VAL A 128 -10.66 17.26 5.52
CA VAL A 128 -10.56 18.42 6.41
C VAL A 128 -11.31 18.18 7.72
N LEU A 129 -12.48 17.54 7.65
CA LEU A 129 -13.30 17.23 8.83
C LEU A 129 -12.56 16.33 9.82
N LEU A 130 -11.92 15.24 9.35
CA LEU A 130 -11.13 14.37 10.21
C LEU A 130 -10.01 15.17 10.91
N GLN A 131 -9.26 15.93 10.15
CA GLN A 131 -8.08 16.66 10.65
C GLN A 131 -8.48 17.72 11.68
N LYS A 132 -9.53 18.48 11.42
CA LYS A 132 -10.06 19.46 12.38
C LYS A 132 -10.67 18.78 13.61
N ALA A 133 -11.28 17.62 13.46
CA ALA A 133 -11.78 16.82 14.59
C ALA A 133 -10.63 16.37 15.49
N VAL A 134 -9.52 15.89 14.93
CA VAL A 134 -8.32 15.52 15.70
C VAL A 134 -7.74 16.72 16.46
N SER A 135 -7.64 17.88 15.82
CA SER A 135 -7.21 19.12 16.46
C SER A 135 -8.14 19.50 17.63
N ALA A 136 -9.46 19.46 17.41
CA ALA A 136 -10.45 19.79 18.44
C ALA A 136 -10.46 18.80 19.61
N TYR A 137 -10.26 17.50 19.34
CA TYR A 137 -10.13 16.45 20.37
C TYR A 137 -9.04 16.79 21.40
N GLY A 138 -7.91 17.37 20.96
CA GLY A 138 -6.84 17.80 21.84
C GLY A 138 -7.24 18.83 22.89
N SER A 139 -8.35 19.55 22.66
CA SER A 139 -8.92 20.51 23.62
C SER A 139 -9.88 19.87 24.64
N LEU A 140 -10.31 18.65 24.40
CA LEU A 140 -11.24 17.89 25.24
C LEU A 140 -10.54 16.98 26.26
N ILE A 141 -9.24 16.81 26.13
CA ILE A 141 -8.47 15.88 26.95
C ILE A 141 -7.40 16.62 27.78
N PRO A 142 -6.90 15.99 28.86
CA PRO A 142 -5.79 16.55 29.65
C PRO A 142 -4.53 16.76 28.80
N ARG A 143 -3.79 17.83 29.05
CA ARG A 143 -2.51 18.10 28.36
C ARG A 143 -1.48 16.97 28.49
N SER A 144 -1.57 16.20 29.55
CA SER A 144 -0.73 15.01 29.74
C SER A 144 -0.99 13.91 28.73
N GLU A 145 -2.13 13.94 28.01
CA GLU A 145 -2.50 12.94 27.00
C GLU A 145 -2.16 13.38 25.56
N ILE A 146 -1.80 14.64 25.37
CA ILE A 146 -1.39 15.17 24.06
C ILE A 146 -0.11 14.45 23.59
N PRO A 147 0.00 14.10 22.28
CA PRO A 147 1.13 13.34 21.77
C PRO A 147 2.41 14.15 21.70
N GLU A 148 3.55 13.46 21.81
CA GLU A 148 4.87 14.02 21.47
C GLU A 148 5.09 13.96 19.95
N ILE A 149 4.54 12.91 19.29
CA ILE A 149 4.57 12.70 17.84
C ILE A 149 3.14 12.54 17.32
N LEU A 150 2.78 13.35 16.34
CA LEU A 150 1.55 13.25 15.57
C LEU A 150 1.90 12.78 14.17
N HIS A 151 1.55 11.54 13.85
CA HIS A 151 1.94 10.85 12.61
C HIS A 151 0.76 10.72 11.65
N CYS A 152 0.74 11.59 10.64
CA CYS A 152 -0.30 11.67 9.62
C CYS A 152 0.00 10.72 8.44
N GLN A 153 -1.01 10.06 7.93
CA GLN A 153 -0.88 9.09 6.85
C GLN A 153 -1.49 9.65 5.56
N ASP A 154 -0.64 9.93 4.58
CA ASP A 154 -0.97 10.41 3.24
C ASP A 154 -1.59 11.82 3.14
N ALA A 155 -1.90 12.27 1.94
CA ALA A 155 -2.40 13.61 1.62
C ALA A 155 -3.69 13.95 2.39
N SER A 156 -4.59 12.98 2.56
CA SER A 156 -5.86 13.13 3.28
C SER A 156 -5.74 13.58 4.73
N THR A 157 -4.54 13.48 5.33
CA THR A 157 -4.25 13.89 6.71
C THR A 157 -3.10 14.90 6.80
N ALA A 158 -2.51 15.30 5.67
CA ALA A 158 -1.29 16.08 5.62
C ALA A 158 -1.45 17.56 6.06
N MET A 159 -2.66 18.10 6.07
CA MET A 159 -2.90 19.48 6.50
C MET A 159 -3.08 19.62 8.02
N LEU A 160 -3.13 18.52 8.77
CA LEU A 160 -3.32 18.55 10.23
C LEU A 160 -2.26 19.40 10.95
N PRO A 161 -0.97 19.46 10.57
CA PRO A 161 0.00 20.38 11.14
C PRO A 161 -0.48 21.83 11.15
N ALA A 162 -1.10 22.31 10.07
CA ALA A 162 -1.62 23.68 9.99
C ALA A 162 -2.80 23.93 10.96
N PHE A 163 -3.64 22.93 11.20
CA PHE A 163 -4.78 23.08 12.12
C PHE A 163 -4.40 23.05 13.59
N ILE A 164 -3.20 22.60 13.94
CA ILE A 164 -2.70 22.59 15.33
C ILE A 164 -1.62 23.63 15.60
N GLU A 165 -1.09 24.33 14.60
CA GLU A 165 0.03 25.26 14.69
C GLU A 165 -0.16 26.29 15.82
N ASN A 166 -1.34 26.90 15.89
CA ASN A 166 -1.66 27.93 16.90
C ASN A 166 -2.30 27.35 18.17
N SER A 167 -2.40 26.03 18.30
CA SER A 167 -3.03 25.39 19.45
C SER A 167 -2.06 25.28 20.62
N LYS A 168 -2.45 25.90 21.76
CA LYS A 168 -1.68 25.80 23.00
C LYS A 168 -1.55 24.35 23.52
N ALA A 169 -2.50 23.47 23.16
CA ALA A 169 -2.47 22.06 23.54
C ALA A 169 -1.30 21.34 22.86
N PHE A 170 -1.08 21.60 21.57
CA PHE A 170 -0.10 20.90 20.73
C PHE A 170 1.28 21.58 20.66
N LYS A 171 1.56 22.59 21.50
CA LYS A 171 2.80 23.37 21.45
C LYS A 171 4.10 22.53 21.50
N LYS A 172 4.04 21.31 22.03
CA LYS A 172 5.20 20.39 22.16
C LYS A 172 5.08 19.17 21.24
N THR A 173 4.09 19.16 20.37
CA THR A 173 3.84 18.07 19.43
C THR A 173 4.64 18.29 18.16
N ASN A 174 5.34 17.27 17.70
CA ASN A 174 6.02 17.27 16.42
C ASN A 174 5.17 16.48 15.42
N CYS A 175 4.97 17.05 14.24
CA CYS A 175 4.20 16.43 13.18
C CYS A 175 5.12 15.67 12.23
N VAL A 176 4.74 14.44 11.91
CA VAL A 176 5.34 13.63 10.88
C VAL A 176 4.26 13.29 9.86
N VAL A 177 4.51 13.51 8.58
CA VAL A 177 3.59 13.20 7.49
C VAL A 177 4.25 12.18 6.57
N THR A 178 3.63 11.02 6.43
CA THR A 178 4.12 9.98 5.51
C THR A 178 3.42 10.08 4.17
N ILE A 179 4.19 10.28 3.12
CA ILE A 179 3.75 10.25 1.72
C ILE A 179 3.80 8.79 1.26
N HIS A 180 2.63 8.13 1.18
CA HIS A 180 2.56 6.76 0.68
C HIS A 180 2.63 6.71 -0.83
N ASN A 181 2.00 7.68 -1.48
CA ASN A 181 2.01 7.82 -2.92
C ASN A 181 1.79 9.29 -3.31
N ALA A 182 2.62 9.83 -4.17
CA ALA A 182 2.47 11.17 -4.76
C ALA A 182 2.26 11.09 -6.29
N GLY A 183 1.73 9.98 -6.77
CA GLY A 183 1.32 9.82 -8.15
C GLY A 183 -0.09 10.38 -8.39
N PRO A 184 -0.56 10.34 -9.66
CA PRO A 184 -1.89 10.80 -10.03
C PRO A 184 -3.00 10.20 -9.13
N PHE A 185 -3.96 11.03 -8.75
CA PHE A 185 -5.12 10.72 -7.88
C PHE A 185 -4.82 10.57 -6.37
N TYR A 186 -3.57 10.81 -5.91
CA TYR A 186 -3.19 10.67 -4.50
C TYR A 186 -2.92 12.00 -3.78
N HIS A 187 -3.07 13.14 -4.47
CA HIS A 187 -2.70 14.45 -3.92
C HIS A 187 -3.76 15.06 -3.00
N HIS A 188 -5.04 14.77 -3.19
CA HIS A 188 -6.14 15.41 -2.46
C HIS A 188 -6.06 16.94 -2.47
N SER A 189 -5.55 17.51 -3.58
CA SER A 189 -5.32 18.95 -3.74
C SER A 189 -6.61 19.72 -3.95
N PHE A 190 -6.64 20.97 -3.47
CA PHE A 190 -7.70 21.92 -3.79
C PHE A 190 -7.36 22.62 -5.10
N THR A 191 -8.36 22.86 -5.95
CA THR A 191 -8.17 23.41 -7.30
C THR A 191 -7.74 24.87 -7.30
N SER A 192 -7.93 25.58 -6.18
CA SER A 192 -7.55 26.98 -6.01
C SER A 192 -7.36 27.36 -4.54
N ILE A 193 -6.68 28.51 -4.31
CA ILE A 193 -6.55 29.11 -2.98
C ILE A 193 -7.91 29.42 -2.36
N GLY A 194 -8.86 29.95 -3.17
CA GLY A 194 -10.19 30.27 -2.70
C GLY A 194 -10.97 29.05 -2.21
N GLU A 195 -10.88 27.94 -2.93
CA GLU A 195 -11.47 26.67 -2.51
C GLU A 195 -10.81 26.17 -1.22
N ALA A 196 -9.47 26.11 -1.18
CA ALA A 196 -8.76 25.70 0.00
C ALA A 196 -9.10 26.55 1.23
N ALA A 197 -9.11 27.87 1.10
CA ALA A 197 -9.50 28.78 2.19
C ALA A 197 -10.94 28.54 2.64
N TRP A 198 -11.86 28.31 1.72
CA TRP A 198 -13.26 28.00 2.04
C TRP A 198 -13.42 26.72 2.83
N TYR A 199 -12.74 25.63 2.43
CA TYR A 199 -12.81 24.35 3.15
C TYR A 199 -12.08 24.41 4.49
N THR A 200 -10.91 25.04 4.53
CA THR A 200 -9.99 24.90 5.66
C THR A 200 -10.02 26.05 6.64
N GLY A 201 -10.39 27.26 6.20
CA GLY A 201 -10.22 28.48 6.99
C GLY A 201 -8.78 28.87 7.27
N LEU A 202 -7.80 28.30 6.54
CA LEU A 202 -6.39 28.64 6.67
C LEU A 202 -6.09 29.98 6.00
N GLU A 203 -5.05 30.64 6.52
CA GLU A 203 -4.59 31.93 6.00
C GLU A 203 -4.13 31.81 4.55
N THR A 204 -4.54 32.77 3.71
CA THR A 204 -4.22 32.80 2.28
C THR A 204 -2.72 32.79 2.03
N SER A 205 -1.93 33.44 2.89
CA SER A 205 -0.47 33.49 2.79
C SER A 205 0.20 32.12 2.93
N LEU A 206 -0.35 31.20 3.73
CA LEU A 206 0.11 29.82 3.82
C LEU A 206 -0.29 29.03 2.56
N LEU A 207 -1.53 29.21 2.11
CA LEU A 207 -2.05 28.52 0.93
C LEU A 207 -1.30 28.92 -0.35
N GLU A 208 -0.96 30.21 -0.51
CA GLU A 208 -0.12 30.71 -1.61
C GLU A 208 1.26 30.06 -1.65
N LYS A 209 1.90 29.89 -0.49
CA LYS A 209 3.17 29.18 -0.37
C LYS A 209 3.06 27.69 -0.68
N SER A 210 1.85 27.13 -0.65
CA SER A 210 1.59 25.70 -0.80
C SER A 210 1.05 25.33 -2.18
N LEU A 211 1.27 26.17 -3.17
CA LEU A 211 0.82 25.93 -4.55
C LEU A 211 1.72 24.94 -5.29
N ASN A 212 1.06 24.01 -5.98
CA ASN A 212 1.56 23.21 -7.09
C ASN A 212 0.77 23.62 -8.35
N GLY A 213 1.36 24.45 -9.20
CA GLY A 213 0.64 25.12 -10.25
C GLY A 213 -0.45 26.07 -9.69
N ARG A 214 -1.72 25.75 -9.91
CA ARG A 214 -2.87 26.51 -9.36
C ARG A 214 -3.48 25.81 -8.13
N ALA A 215 -3.18 24.54 -7.94
CA ALA A 215 -3.73 23.72 -6.88
C ALA A 215 -2.99 23.94 -5.56
N VAL A 216 -3.72 23.95 -4.45
CA VAL A 216 -3.11 23.93 -3.11
C VAL A 216 -2.83 22.46 -2.74
N GLU A 217 -1.57 22.16 -2.48
CA GLU A 217 -1.05 20.83 -2.25
C GLU A 217 -0.90 20.55 -0.73
N PRO A 218 -1.61 19.56 -0.17
CA PRO A 218 -1.56 19.24 1.26
C PRO A 218 -0.16 18.92 1.78
N PHE A 219 0.69 18.24 1.01
CA PHE A 219 2.07 17.96 1.42
C PHE A 219 2.93 19.22 1.52
N LEU A 220 2.68 20.21 0.67
CA LEU A 220 3.34 21.50 0.76
C LEU A 220 2.83 22.32 1.95
N VAL A 221 1.54 22.21 2.31
CA VAL A 221 1.02 22.82 3.54
C VAL A 221 1.72 22.21 4.74
N ALA A 222 1.85 20.88 4.80
CA ALA A 222 2.58 20.20 5.87
C ALA A 222 4.02 20.70 6.01
N ALA A 223 4.76 20.75 4.89
CA ALA A 223 6.14 21.22 4.86
C ALA A 223 6.28 22.68 5.32
N ASN A 224 5.38 23.57 4.87
CA ASN A 224 5.38 24.98 5.26
C ASN A 224 5.01 25.20 6.74
N CYS A 225 4.34 24.24 7.38
CA CYS A 225 4.07 24.23 8.83
C CYS A 225 5.15 23.47 9.66
N GLY A 226 6.31 23.20 9.06
CA GLY A 226 7.43 22.56 9.76
C GLY A 226 7.23 21.08 10.10
N ALA A 227 6.30 20.40 9.44
CA ALA A 227 6.17 18.95 9.58
C ALA A 227 7.36 18.22 8.95
N TYR A 228 7.81 17.14 9.60
CA TYR A 228 8.80 16.24 9.05
C TYR A 228 8.15 15.32 8.01
N LEU A 229 8.62 15.37 6.77
CA LEU A 229 8.10 14.51 5.72
C LEU A 229 8.84 13.18 5.69
N THR A 230 8.09 12.09 5.58
CA THR A 230 8.63 10.76 5.36
C THR A 230 7.96 10.12 4.15
N THR A 231 8.59 9.07 3.61
CA THR A 231 7.97 8.22 2.58
C THR A 231 8.39 6.77 2.75
N VAL A 232 7.80 5.90 1.96
CA VAL A 232 7.76 4.44 2.18
C VAL A 232 8.92 3.65 1.59
N SER A 233 9.96 4.33 1.09
CA SER A 233 11.27 3.72 0.79
C SER A 233 12.35 4.79 0.62
N GLU A 234 13.63 4.39 0.79
CA GLU A 234 14.77 5.31 0.64
C GLU A 234 14.93 5.78 -0.82
N ASP A 235 14.67 4.90 -1.78
CA ASP A 235 14.78 5.26 -3.20
C ASP A 235 13.58 6.09 -3.65
N TYR A 236 12.38 5.83 -3.13
CA TYR A 236 11.24 6.68 -3.41
C TYR A 236 11.40 8.10 -2.84
N ALA A 237 12.07 8.25 -1.70
CA ALA A 237 12.44 9.59 -1.19
C ALA A 237 13.35 10.35 -2.17
N LYS A 238 14.30 9.67 -2.82
CA LYS A 238 15.13 10.26 -3.87
C LYS A 238 14.31 10.62 -5.11
N GLU A 239 13.40 9.71 -5.53
CA GLU A 239 12.50 9.98 -6.65
C GLU A 239 11.59 11.19 -6.40
N LEU A 240 11.07 11.35 -5.18
CA LEU A 240 10.26 12.51 -4.78
C LEU A 240 11.03 13.83 -4.74
N THR A 241 12.35 13.80 -4.71
CA THR A 241 13.22 14.99 -4.72
C THR A 241 14.04 15.12 -6.01
N ASP A 242 13.77 14.28 -7.02
CA ASP A 242 14.38 14.37 -8.35
C ASP A 242 13.44 15.13 -9.30
N PRO A 243 13.87 16.31 -9.82
CA PRO A 243 13.06 17.11 -10.74
C PRO A 243 12.62 16.37 -12.01
N SER A 244 13.34 15.32 -12.43
CA SER A 244 12.99 14.54 -13.61
C SER A 244 11.69 13.73 -13.44
N ASN A 245 11.23 13.51 -12.21
CA ASN A 245 10.01 12.80 -11.88
C ASN A 245 8.76 13.72 -11.81
N GLY A 246 8.81 14.89 -12.43
CA GLY A 246 7.69 15.83 -12.44
C GLY A 246 6.39 15.23 -12.96
N GLU A 247 6.42 14.48 -14.05
CA GLU A 247 5.23 13.84 -14.63
C GLU A 247 4.66 12.75 -13.67
N ALA A 248 5.51 11.93 -13.10
CA ALA A 248 5.11 10.83 -12.21
C ALA A 248 4.51 11.33 -10.88
N THR A 249 4.81 12.56 -10.49
CA THR A 249 4.38 13.20 -9.23
C THR A 249 3.50 14.43 -9.44
N GLU A 250 2.90 14.58 -10.62
CA GLU A 250 2.05 15.74 -11.00
C GLU A 250 2.69 17.11 -10.66
N GLY A 251 4.01 17.21 -10.79
CA GLY A 251 4.77 18.45 -10.55
C GLY A 251 5.33 18.59 -9.12
N LEU A 252 5.06 17.69 -8.21
CA LEU A 252 5.47 17.83 -6.81
C LEU A 252 6.98 17.64 -6.60
N ALA A 253 7.61 16.67 -7.28
CA ALA A 253 9.04 16.41 -7.14
C ALA A 253 9.94 17.62 -7.54
N PRO A 254 9.71 18.33 -8.65
CA PRO A 254 10.41 19.58 -8.95
C PRO A 254 10.27 20.65 -7.85
N ILE A 255 9.11 20.74 -7.20
CA ILE A 255 8.88 21.72 -6.15
C ILE A 255 9.65 21.32 -4.88
N PHE A 256 9.61 20.06 -4.48
CA PHE A 256 10.39 19.57 -3.34
C PHE A 256 11.89 19.81 -3.55
N ALA A 257 12.41 19.49 -4.74
CA ALA A 257 13.79 19.74 -5.09
C ALA A 257 14.17 21.23 -5.03
N ALA A 258 13.37 22.10 -5.68
CA ALA A 258 13.63 23.54 -5.74
C ALA A 258 13.58 24.23 -4.36
N ARG A 259 12.79 23.69 -3.44
CA ARG A 259 12.65 24.20 -2.07
C ARG A 259 13.55 23.48 -1.06
N HIS A 260 14.38 22.56 -1.50
CA HIS A 260 15.25 21.73 -0.65
C HIS A 260 14.49 21.05 0.51
N ILE A 261 13.26 20.56 0.21
CA ILE A 261 12.45 19.88 1.21
C ILE A 261 13.05 18.49 1.45
N GLU A 262 13.43 18.22 2.68
CA GLU A 262 13.95 16.92 3.08
C GLU A 262 12.82 15.91 3.27
N ILE A 263 12.96 14.73 2.66
CA ILE A 263 12.03 13.61 2.79
C ILE A 263 12.80 12.39 3.28
N LYS A 264 12.43 11.88 4.44
CA LYS A 264 13.05 10.68 5.01
C LYS A 264 12.41 9.42 4.44
N GLY A 265 13.17 8.63 3.69
CA GLY A 265 12.72 7.32 3.24
C GLY A 265 12.77 6.30 4.38
N ILE A 266 11.64 5.66 4.69
CA ILE A 266 11.54 4.57 5.66
C ILE A 266 10.71 3.46 5.02
N ILE A 267 11.38 2.35 4.70
CA ILE A 267 10.71 1.20 4.06
C ILE A 267 9.57 0.67 4.94
N ASN A 268 8.44 0.30 4.35
CA ASN A 268 7.38 -0.38 5.08
C ASN A 268 7.84 -1.75 5.54
N GLY A 269 7.44 -2.13 6.73
CA GLY A 269 7.67 -3.47 7.25
C GLY A 269 6.76 -4.50 6.59
N PHE A 270 7.05 -5.76 6.86
CA PHE A 270 6.28 -6.90 6.42
C PHE A 270 5.64 -7.63 7.61
N ASP A 271 4.38 -8.01 7.46
CA ASP A 271 3.64 -8.81 8.43
C ASP A 271 3.81 -10.30 8.07
N PHE A 272 4.91 -10.90 8.54
CA PHE A 272 5.24 -12.29 8.25
C PHE A 272 4.18 -13.26 8.81
N ASP A 273 3.64 -12.96 9.98
CA ASP A 273 2.66 -13.84 10.63
C ASP A 273 1.41 -14.05 9.76
N ARG A 274 1.05 -13.03 8.97
CA ARG A 274 -0.09 -13.08 8.05
C ARG A 274 0.18 -13.89 6.77
N TYR A 275 1.45 -14.09 6.43
CA TYR A 275 1.86 -14.70 5.15
C TYR A 275 2.73 -15.94 5.34
N ASN A 276 2.97 -16.40 6.56
CA ASN A 276 3.86 -17.51 6.86
C ASN A 276 3.44 -18.80 6.14
N PRO A 277 4.21 -19.32 5.16
CA PRO A 277 3.84 -20.51 4.40
C PRO A 277 3.95 -21.80 5.22
N ALA A 278 4.62 -21.79 6.37
CA ALA A 278 4.66 -22.91 7.31
C ALA A 278 3.40 -23.00 8.21
N SER A 279 2.40 -22.13 7.94
CA SER A 279 1.10 -22.14 8.62
C SER A 279 -0.03 -21.95 7.61
N LYS A 280 -0.91 -22.95 7.47
CA LYS A 280 -2.10 -22.86 6.60
C LYS A 280 -3.04 -21.74 7.01
N ASP A 281 -3.20 -21.54 8.32
CA ASP A 281 -4.09 -20.51 8.86
C ASP A 281 -3.59 -19.09 8.53
N ALA A 282 -2.29 -18.90 8.57
CA ALA A 282 -1.64 -17.63 8.23
C ALA A 282 -1.63 -17.37 6.72
N SER A 283 -1.06 -18.29 5.95
CA SER A 283 -0.88 -18.15 4.52
C SER A 283 -2.16 -18.31 3.71
N LYS A 284 -3.15 -19.06 4.23
CA LYS A 284 -4.35 -19.54 3.51
C LYS A 284 -3.99 -20.44 2.31
N LEU A 285 -2.81 -21.04 2.34
CA LEU A 285 -2.36 -22.02 1.34
C LEU A 285 -2.82 -23.43 1.72
N PRO A 286 -3.13 -24.30 0.75
CA PRO A 286 -3.62 -25.67 1.04
C PRO A 286 -2.55 -26.61 1.61
N PHE A 287 -1.27 -26.31 1.41
CA PHE A 287 -0.15 -27.11 1.91
C PHE A 287 0.93 -26.20 2.48
N GLU A 288 1.54 -26.62 3.58
CA GLU A 288 2.61 -25.93 4.29
C GLU A 288 3.97 -26.25 3.66
N PHE A 289 4.89 -25.27 3.68
CA PHE A 289 6.29 -25.40 3.25
C PHE A 289 7.13 -24.31 3.89
N ASP A 290 8.46 -24.46 3.84
CA ASP A 290 9.40 -23.54 4.48
C ASP A 290 10.58 -23.21 3.55
N PRO A 291 10.52 -22.11 2.77
CA PRO A 291 11.59 -21.74 1.87
C PRO A 291 12.93 -21.44 2.56
N GLU A 292 12.91 -20.97 3.80
CA GLU A 292 14.13 -20.72 4.58
C GLU A 292 14.90 -22.02 4.88
N LYS A 293 14.19 -23.13 5.05
CA LYS A 293 14.75 -24.46 5.25
C LYS A 293 14.98 -25.21 3.94
N ASN A 294 14.68 -24.59 2.79
CA ASN A 294 14.68 -25.21 1.48
C ASN A 294 13.70 -26.41 1.38
N ASP A 295 12.66 -26.40 2.21
CA ASP A 295 11.53 -27.31 2.09
C ASP A 295 10.48 -26.69 1.15
N LEU A 296 10.39 -27.20 -0.06
CA LEU A 296 9.50 -26.74 -1.11
C LEU A 296 8.45 -27.80 -1.54
N ASP A 297 8.37 -28.94 -0.85
CA ASP A 297 7.43 -30.03 -1.19
C ASP A 297 5.99 -29.56 -1.15
N GLY A 298 5.63 -28.79 -0.13
CA GLY A 298 4.30 -28.18 -0.03
C GLY A 298 4.01 -27.18 -1.14
N LYS A 299 5.02 -26.43 -1.61
CA LYS A 299 4.90 -25.53 -2.77
C LYS A 299 4.53 -26.29 -4.04
N LEU A 300 5.15 -27.44 -4.30
CA LEU A 300 4.79 -28.31 -5.43
C LEU A 300 3.37 -28.87 -5.28
N LYS A 301 2.97 -29.27 -4.07
CA LYS A 301 1.59 -29.70 -3.82
C LYS A 301 0.59 -28.57 -4.03
N CYS A 302 0.91 -27.33 -3.64
CA CYS A 302 0.10 -26.16 -3.94
C CYS A 302 -0.01 -25.93 -5.45
N ARG A 303 1.08 -26.11 -6.22
CA ARG A 303 1.09 -25.98 -7.68
C ARG A 303 0.16 -27.00 -8.33
N LYS A 304 0.27 -28.27 -7.95
CA LYS A 304 -0.63 -29.33 -8.42
C LYS A 304 -2.09 -29.01 -8.11
N PHE A 305 -2.36 -28.61 -6.88
CA PHE A 305 -3.71 -28.22 -6.45
C PHE A 305 -4.26 -27.06 -7.27
N PHE A 306 -3.49 -25.99 -7.46
CA PHE A 306 -3.90 -24.80 -8.20
C PHE A 306 -4.26 -25.15 -9.65
N ILE A 307 -3.40 -25.91 -10.33
CA ILE A 307 -3.63 -26.26 -11.74
C ILE A 307 -4.84 -27.18 -11.88
N GLN A 308 -4.97 -28.21 -11.06
CA GLN A 308 -6.05 -29.20 -11.18
C GLN A 308 -7.40 -28.67 -10.70
N ASN A 309 -7.42 -27.95 -9.56
CA ASN A 309 -8.68 -27.60 -8.90
C ASN A 309 -9.14 -26.15 -9.15
N ILE A 310 -8.27 -25.29 -9.69
CA ILE A 310 -8.60 -23.90 -9.99
C ILE A 310 -8.49 -23.62 -11.49
N VAL A 311 -7.32 -23.84 -12.08
CA VAL A 311 -7.06 -23.44 -13.47
C VAL A 311 -7.79 -24.35 -14.46
N ASN A 312 -7.59 -25.67 -14.37
CA ASN A 312 -8.04 -26.62 -15.39
C ASN A 312 -9.43 -27.22 -15.12
N THR A 313 -10.04 -26.92 -13.98
CA THR A 313 -11.40 -27.36 -13.69
C THR A 313 -12.45 -26.38 -14.22
N ASP A 314 -13.53 -26.89 -14.80
CA ASP A 314 -14.67 -26.06 -15.21
C ASP A 314 -15.62 -25.76 -14.03
N ASN A 315 -15.47 -26.48 -12.92
CA ASN A 315 -16.29 -26.34 -11.71
C ASN A 315 -15.80 -25.27 -10.73
N PHE A 316 -14.68 -24.60 -11.02
CA PHE A 316 -14.20 -23.52 -10.15
C PHE A 316 -15.17 -22.34 -10.20
N LYS A 317 -15.84 -22.11 -9.07
CA LYS A 317 -16.69 -20.94 -8.84
C LYS A 317 -16.13 -20.17 -7.65
N SER A 318 -15.62 -18.99 -7.90
CA SER A 318 -15.24 -18.04 -6.86
C SER A 318 -15.96 -16.72 -7.14
N SER A 319 -16.66 -16.18 -6.15
CA SER A 319 -17.26 -14.86 -6.32
C SER A 319 -16.15 -13.84 -6.61
N GLY A 320 -16.34 -13.03 -7.64
CA GLY A 320 -15.39 -11.98 -8.02
C GLY A 320 -14.20 -12.42 -8.89
N ILE A 321 -14.10 -13.69 -9.32
CA ILE A 321 -13.07 -14.15 -10.26
C ILE A 321 -13.70 -14.70 -11.54
N LYS A 322 -13.28 -14.15 -12.68
CA LYS A 322 -13.53 -14.71 -14.02
C LYS A 322 -12.23 -15.32 -14.55
N LYS A 323 -12.28 -16.59 -14.93
CA LYS A 323 -11.12 -17.35 -15.37
C LYS A 323 -11.03 -17.41 -16.90
N TYR A 324 -9.79 -17.24 -17.42
CA TYR A 324 -9.46 -17.40 -18.83
C TYR A 324 -8.22 -18.29 -18.98
N GLY A 325 -8.21 -19.10 -20.03
CA GLY A 325 -7.13 -20.03 -20.36
C GLY A 325 -7.02 -21.23 -19.41
N LYS A 326 -6.23 -22.21 -19.85
CA LYS A 326 -5.86 -23.43 -19.10
C LYS A 326 -4.34 -23.57 -19.15
N LEU A 327 -3.77 -24.45 -18.33
CA LEU A 327 -2.34 -24.73 -18.32
C LEU A 327 -2.10 -26.22 -18.56
N ASP A 328 -1.39 -26.53 -19.64
CA ASP A 328 -0.92 -27.88 -19.93
C ASP A 328 0.44 -28.10 -19.25
N CYS A 329 0.51 -29.08 -18.41
CA CYS A 329 1.71 -29.36 -17.61
C CYS A 329 2.01 -30.86 -17.61
N SER A 330 3.27 -31.20 -17.36
CA SER A 330 3.72 -32.55 -17.07
C SER A 330 3.02 -33.10 -15.81
N THR A 331 3.00 -34.43 -15.68
CA THR A 331 2.37 -35.09 -14.51
C THR A 331 2.98 -34.67 -13.18
N GLU A 332 4.27 -34.38 -13.17
CA GLU A 332 4.99 -34.00 -11.94
C GLU A 332 4.97 -32.49 -11.69
N TYR A 333 4.55 -31.65 -12.64
CA TYR A 333 4.50 -30.18 -12.55
C TYR A 333 5.87 -29.54 -12.21
N THR A 334 6.96 -30.23 -12.52
CA THR A 334 8.36 -29.82 -12.20
C THR A 334 9.15 -29.44 -13.45
N LYS A 335 8.70 -29.87 -14.63
CA LYS A 335 9.36 -29.57 -15.90
C LYS A 335 9.15 -28.11 -16.29
N GLU A 336 7.94 -27.60 -16.05
CA GLU A 336 7.54 -26.27 -16.45
C GLU A 336 8.15 -25.20 -15.54
N ILE A 337 8.43 -24.04 -16.16
CA ILE A 337 8.88 -22.81 -15.46
C ILE A 337 7.69 -21.84 -15.43
N PHE A 338 7.27 -21.46 -14.22
CA PHE A 338 6.10 -20.63 -14.02
C PHE A 338 6.50 -19.19 -13.68
N PHE A 339 6.06 -18.26 -14.53
CA PHE A 339 6.06 -16.83 -14.23
C PHE A 339 4.67 -16.37 -13.84
N SER A 340 4.57 -15.53 -12.82
CA SER A 340 3.30 -14.88 -12.46
C SER A 340 3.42 -13.36 -12.45
N TYR A 341 2.29 -12.75 -12.67
CA TYR A 341 2.00 -11.36 -12.29
C TYR A 341 0.75 -11.35 -11.43
N HIS A 342 0.77 -10.63 -10.33
CA HIS A 342 -0.42 -10.38 -9.53
C HIS A 342 -0.47 -8.93 -9.05
N GLY A 343 -1.68 -8.39 -8.98
CA GLY A 343 -1.91 -7.01 -8.59
C GLY A 343 -2.89 -6.27 -9.50
N ARG A 344 -2.93 -4.95 -9.37
CA ARG A 344 -3.76 -4.11 -10.23
C ARG A 344 -3.27 -4.19 -11.68
N ILE A 345 -4.20 -4.38 -12.60
CA ILE A 345 -3.91 -4.39 -14.05
C ILE A 345 -3.97 -2.94 -14.55
N THR A 346 -2.87 -2.21 -14.41
CA THR A 346 -2.80 -0.77 -14.77
C THR A 346 -1.54 -0.45 -15.56
N SER A 347 -1.60 0.66 -16.28
CA SER A 347 -0.45 1.18 -17.04
C SER A 347 0.75 1.47 -16.13
N GLN A 348 0.52 2.00 -14.91
CA GLN A 348 1.55 2.22 -13.90
C GLN A 348 2.34 0.94 -13.56
N LYS A 349 1.64 -0.22 -13.53
CA LYS A 349 2.26 -1.52 -13.21
C LYS A 349 2.96 -2.17 -14.40
N GLY A 350 3.05 -1.49 -15.54
CA GLY A 350 3.81 -1.93 -16.71
C GLY A 350 3.27 -3.17 -17.40
N ILE A 351 1.96 -3.44 -17.28
CA ILE A 351 1.33 -4.64 -17.87
C ILE A 351 1.54 -4.71 -19.37
N ALA A 352 1.51 -3.58 -20.07
CA ALA A 352 1.76 -3.55 -21.51
C ALA A 352 3.18 -4.05 -21.88
N VAL A 353 4.18 -3.77 -21.04
CA VAL A 353 5.55 -4.27 -21.24
C VAL A 353 5.59 -5.79 -21.10
N LEU A 354 4.93 -6.32 -20.06
CA LEU A 354 4.89 -7.76 -19.80
C LEU A 354 4.13 -8.50 -20.91
N THR A 355 2.93 -8.04 -21.25
CA THR A 355 2.10 -8.69 -22.29
C THR A 355 2.77 -8.67 -23.67
N ALA A 356 3.55 -7.64 -23.99
CA ALA A 356 4.34 -7.57 -25.20
C ALA A 356 5.58 -8.51 -25.19
N ALA A 357 6.12 -8.85 -24.00
CA ALA A 357 7.26 -9.75 -23.85
C ALA A 357 6.85 -11.24 -23.91
N VAL A 358 5.67 -11.60 -23.43
CA VAL A 358 5.19 -12.99 -23.31
C VAL A 358 5.30 -13.79 -24.60
N PRO A 359 4.88 -13.28 -25.79
CA PRO A 359 4.96 -14.02 -27.05
C PRO A 359 6.37 -14.55 -27.37
N ALA A 360 7.36 -13.67 -27.30
CA ALA A 360 8.75 -14.03 -27.60
C ALA A 360 9.30 -15.12 -26.65
N ILE A 361 8.89 -15.09 -25.38
CA ILE A 361 9.29 -16.11 -24.41
C ILE A 361 8.61 -17.45 -24.71
N LEU A 362 7.31 -17.48 -24.97
CA LEU A 362 6.54 -18.72 -25.21
C LEU A 362 6.89 -19.38 -26.54
N GLU A 363 7.33 -18.61 -27.53
CA GLU A 363 7.78 -19.13 -28.84
C GLU A 363 9.15 -19.80 -28.74
N ASN A 364 10.05 -19.29 -27.86
CA ASN A 364 11.39 -19.83 -27.69
C ASN A 364 11.51 -20.89 -26.57
N PHE A 365 10.60 -20.89 -25.59
CA PHE A 365 10.66 -21.76 -24.41
C PHE A 365 9.31 -22.47 -24.22
N PRO A 366 9.12 -23.67 -24.81
CA PRO A 366 7.83 -24.38 -24.79
C PRO A 366 7.37 -24.81 -23.40
N ASP A 367 8.30 -24.98 -22.46
CA ASP A 367 8.02 -25.40 -21.08
C ASP A 367 7.72 -24.20 -20.14
N VAL A 368 7.64 -22.97 -20.65
CA VAL A 368 7.27 -21.81 -19.84
C VAL A 368 5.74 -21.65 -19.76
N ARG A 369 5.28 -21.20 -18.59
CA ARG A 369 3.86 -20.90 -18.31
C ARG A 369 3.74 -19.52 -17.66
N PHE A 370 2.66 -18.80 -18.00
CA PHE A 370 2.34 -17.52 -17.41
C PHE A 370 1.01 -17.55 -16.67
N ILE A 371 0.99 -17.01 -15.45
CA ILE A 371 -0.20 -16.86 -14.59
C ILE A 371 -0.40 -15.37 -14.31
N PHE A 372 -1.53 -14.83 -14.77
CA PHE A 372 -1.94 -13.48 -14.42
C PHE A 372 -3.07 -13.53 -13.39
N ALA A 373 -3.05 -12.66 -12.37
CA ALA A 373 -4.11 -12.55 -11.38
C ALA A 373 -4.32 -11.08 -10.98
N GLY A 374 -5.54 -10.57 -11.14
CA GLY A 374 -5.87 -9.18 -10.83
C GLY A 374 -6.98 -8.61 -11.68
N GLN A 375 -7.23 -7.31 -11.49
CA GLN A 375 -8.21 -6.55 -12.27
C GLN A 375 -7.77 -5.09 -12.41
N GLY A 376 -8.32 -4.38 -13.38
CA GLY A 376 -8.00 -2.96 -13.58
C GLY A 376 -8.48 -2.37 -14.89
N GLU A 377 -7.58 -1.83 -15.71
CA GLU A 377 -7.90 -1.18 -16.98
C GLU A 377 -8.41 -2.19 -18.02
N PRO A 378 -9.64 -2.05 -18.54
CA PRO A 378 -10.26 -3.04 -19.43
C PRO A 378 -9.43 -3.36 -20.67
N ARG A 379 -8.72 -2.38 -21.23
CA ARG A 379 -7.84 -2.57 -22.38
C ARG A 379 -6.72 -3.56 -22.09
N LEU A 380 -6.06 -3.40 -20.95
CA LEU A 380 -4.95 -4.26 -20.54
C LEU A 380 -5.45 -5.68 -20.18
N GLU A 381 -6.63 -5.77 -19.57
CA GLU A 381 -7.28 -7.07 -19.30
C GLU A 381 -7.57 -7.83 -20.61
N ILE A 382 -8.09 -7.12 -21.63
CA ILE A 382 -8.34 -7.71 -22.96
C ILE A 382 -7.04 -8.21 -23.60
N ASP A 383 -5.93 -7.49 -23.44
CA ASP A 383 -4.64 -7.93 -24.00
C ASP A 383 -4.15 -9.23 -23.33
N ILE A 384 -4.38 -9.40 -22.01
CA ILE A 384 -4.08 -10.66 -21.31
C ILE A 384 -5.01 -11.79 -21.80
N VAL A 385 -6.31 -11.51 -21.98
CA VAL A 385 -7.27 -12.50 -22.51
C VAL A 385 -6.83 -12.99 -23.89
N ARG A 386 -6.42 -12.08 -24.78
CA ARG A 386 -5.88 -12.44 -26.11
C ARG A 386 -4.63 -13.33 -26.02
N LEU A 387 -3.77 -13.14 -25.02
CA LEU A 387 -2.64 -14.05 -24.79
C LEU A 387 -3.12 -15.45 -24.39
N CYS A 388 -4.15 -15.56 -23.53
CA CYS A 388 -4.74 -16.85 -23.19
C CYS A 388 -5.31 -17.57 -24.41
N GLU A 389 -5.93 -16.84 -25.33
CA GLU A 389 -6.49 -17.38 -26.59
C GLU A 389 -5.39 -17.78 -27.58
N LYS A 390 -4.38 -16.94 -27.74
CA LYS A 390 -3.27 -17.16 -28.69
C LYS A 390 -2.34 -18.30 -28.26
N TYR A 391 -2.14 -18.48 -26.93
CA TYR A 391 -1.23 -19.49 -26.37
C TYR A 391 -1.99 -20.45 -25.45
N PRO A 392 -2.92 -21.27 -25.99
CA PRO A 392 -3.68 -22.22 -25.18
C PRO A 392 -2.72 -23.20 -24.47
N GLY A 393 -3.04 -23.55 -23.25
CA GLY A 393 -2.21 -24.41 -22.40
C GLY A 393 -0.97 -23.75 -21.79
N LYS A 394 -0.65 -22.48 -22.15
CA LYS A 394 0.55 -21.80 -21.66
C LYS A 394 0.28 -20.54 -20.84
N VAL A 395 -0.89 -19.92 -21.00
CA VAL A 395 -1.26 -18.69 -20.30
C VAL A 395 -2.61 -18.86 -19.62
N THR A 396 -2.72 -18.43 -18.38
CA THR A 396 -4.00 -18.34 -17.65
C THR A 396 -4.16 -16.99 -16.99
N PHE A 397 -5.41 -16.51 -16.89
CA PHE A 397 -5.75 -15.25 -16.27
C PHE A 397 -6.93 -15.41 -15.30
N MET A 398 -6.68 -15.08 -14.03
CA MET A 398 -7.67 -14.97 -12.96
C MET A 398 -8.09 -13.49 -12.85
N ASN A 399 -9.08 -13.08 -13.66
CA ASN A 399 -9.57 -11.71 -13.69
C ASN A 399 -10.51 -11.45 -12.52
N GLY A 400 -10.16 -10.54 -11.63
CA GLY A 400 -10.89 -10.16 -10.45
C GLY A 400 -10.02 -10.12 -9.20
N TYR A 401 -10.66 -10.00 -8.03
CA TYR A 401 -9.97 -9.98 -6.76
C TYR A 401 -10.43 -11.11 -5.83
N ASN A 402 -9.51 -11.97 -5.47
CA ASN A 402 -9.67 -12.96 -4.42
C ASN A 402 -8.30 -13.22 -3.77
N GLN A 403 -8.16 -12.87 -2.50
CA GLN A 403 -6.89 -12.93 -1.78
C GLN A 403 -6.28 -14.35 -1.77
N THR A 404 -7.10 -15.39 -1.59
CA THR A 404 -6.60 -16.78 -1.56
C THR A 404 -6.08 -17.20 -2.94
N VAL A 405 -6.78 -16.86 -4.01
CA VAL A 405 -6.34 -17.17 -5.38
C VAL A 405 -5.04 -16.45 -5.73
N VAL A 406 -4.92 -15.17 -5.37
CA VAL A 406 -3.70 -14.37 -5.60
C VAL A 406 -2.53 -14.95 -4.82
N ARG A 407 -2.69 -15.24 -3.53
CA ARG A 407 -1.63 -15.87 -2.71
C ARG A 407 -1.19 -17.21 -3.29
N LEU A 408 -2.15 -18.02 -3.73
CA LEU A 408 -1.86 -19.32 -4.31
C LEU A 408 -1.15 -19.18 -5.66
N ALA A 409 -1.60 -18.28 -6.54
CA ALA A 409 -0.95 -17.99 -7.82
C ALA A 409 0.52 -17.55 -7.62
N THR A 410 0.78 -16.76 -6.58
CA THR A 410 2.16 -16.38 -6.20
C THR A 410 2.94 -17.59 -5.70
N ALA A 411 2.38 -18.35 -4.76
CA ALA A 411 3.05 -19.46 -4.12
C ALA A 411 3.42 -20.60 -5.10
N VAL A 412 2.64 -20.82 -6.16
CA VAL A 412 2.91 -21.88 -7.13
C VAL A 412 3.93 -21.53 -8.20
N SER A 413 4.26 -20.25 -8.35
CA SER A 413 5.16 -19.75 -9.38
C SER A 413 6.64 -19.89 -8.99
N ASP A 414 7.52 -19.95 -9.98
CA ASP A 414 8.95 -19.88 -9.78
C ASP A 414 9.42 -18.43 -9.68
N PHE A 415 8.80 -17.59 -10.50
CA PHE A 415 9.13 -16.17 -10.60
C PHE A 415 7.88 -15.31 -10.61
N VAL A 416 7.94 -14.13 -9.98
CA VAL A 416 6.96 -13.07 -10.14
C VAL A 416 7.59 -11.91 -10.92
N VAL A 417 6.90 -11.41 -11.94
CA VAL A 417 7.38 -10.29 -12.76
C VAL A 417 6.70 -9.01 -12.31
N LEU A 418 7.50 -8.02 -11.94
CA LEU A 418 7.07 -6.72 -11.41
C LEU A 418 7.60 -5.59 -12.32
N PRO A 419 6.97 -5.36 -13.49
CA PRO A 419 7.45 -4.40 -14.48
C PRO A 419 6.92 -2.99 -14.23
N SER A 420 6.75 -2.60 -12.97
CA SER A 420 6.19 -1.30 -12.60
C SER A 420 7.05 -0.14 -13.10
N TYR A 421 6.43 0.89 -13.66
CA TYR A 421 7.10 2.17 -13.94
C TYR A 421 7.32 2.97 -12.67
N PHE A 422 6.42 2.80 -11.71
CA PHE A 422 6.41 3.53 -10.46
C PHE A 422 5.93 2.62 -9.31
N GLU A 423 6.73 2.46 -8.27
CA GLU A 423 6.45 1.57 -7.13
C GLU A 423 7.01 2.18 -5.84
N PRO A 424 6.23 2.96 -5.08
CA PRO A 424 6.73 3.62 -3.86
C PRO A 424 7.37 2.69 -2.84
N CYS A 425 6.74 1.55 -2.58
CA CYS A 425 7.23 0.55 -1.64
C CYS A 425 7.39 -0.84 -2.27
N GLY A 426 6.28 -1.38 -2.82
CA GLY A 426 6.17 -2.78 -3.22
C GLY A 426 6.06 -3.72 -2.01
N LEU A 427 4.99 -4.50 -1.96
CA LEU A 427 4.82 -5.58 -0.98
C LEU A 427 4.75 -6.94 -1.66
N GLU A 428 4.41 -6.96 -2.93
CA GLU A 428 4.29 -8.17 -3.75
C GLU A 428 5.59 -8.94 -3.85
N ASP A 429 6.74 -8.25 -3.91
CA ASP A 429 8.05 -8.88 -3.89
C ASP A 429 8.36 -9.56 -2.55
N PHE A 430 7.95 -8.97 -1.43
CA PHE A 430 8.07 -9.59 -0.11
C PHE A 430 7.20 -10.85 0.01
N ILE A 431 5.93 -10.77 -0.40
CA ILE A 431 5.03 -11.93 -0.42
C ILE A 431 5.60 -13.05 -1.29
N ALA A 432 6.09 -12.70 -2.48
CA ALA A 432 6.71 -13.67 -3.38
C ALA A 432 7.94 -14.35 -2.74
N GLN A 433 8.86 -13.58 -2.18
CA GLN A 433 10.07 -14.11 -1.54
C GLN A 433 9.72 -15.04 -0.37
N VAL A 434 8.75 -14.68 0.47
CA VAL A 434 8.28 -15.51 1.58
C VAL A 434 7.67 -16.82 1.07
N TYR A 435 7.01 -16.81 -0.08
CA TYR A 435 6.46 -18.01 -0.72
C TYR A 435 7.48 -18.76 -1.60
N GLY A 436 8.77 -18.43 -1.50
CA GLY A 436 9.81 -19.06 -2.31
C GLY A 436 9.65 -18.81 -3.82
N THR A 437 9.06 -17.69 -4.19
CA THR A 437 8.91 -17.20 -5.56
C THR A 437 9.88 -16.04 -5.77
N VAL A 438 10.73 -16.13 -6.77
CA VAL A 438 11.81 -15.16 -6.98
C VAL A 438 11.27 -13.93 -7.74
N PRO A 439 11.41 -12.72 -7.23
CA PRO A 439 10.97 -11.52 -7.94
C PRO A 439 11.93 -11.17 -9.09
N VAL A 440 11.35 -10.76 -10.21
CA VAL A 440 11.99 -10.16 -11.38
C VAL A 440 11.39 -8.78 -11.57
N ALA A 441 12.10 -7.73 -11.19
CA ALA A 441 11.54 -6.41 -11.07
C ALA A 441 12.26 -5.36 -11.91
N HIS A 442 11.49 -4.40 -12.44
CA HIS A 442 12.05 -3.16 -12.93
C HIS A 442 12.65 -2.35 -11.76
N ARG A 443 13.85 -1.81 -11.97
CA ARG A 443 14.58 -1.01 -10.97
C ARG A 443 13.89 0.34 -10.79
N THR A 444 12.96 0.43 -9.82
CA THR A 444 12.22 1.66 -9.51
C THR A 444 11.77 1.65 -8.04
N GLY A 445 11.82 2.81 -7.39
CA GLY A 445 11.31 3.05 -6.04
C GLY A 445 11.66 1.97 -5.04
N GLY A 446 10.66 1.52 -4.31
CA GLY A 446 10.81 0.50 -3.28
C GLY A 446 11.20 -0.90 -3.78
N LEU A 447 11.12 -1.20 -5.09
CA LEU A 447 11.63 -2.47 -5.63
C LEU A 447 13.16 -2.56 -5.61
N ASN A 448 13.87 -1.43 -5.46
CA ASN A 448 15.33 -1.41 -5.32
C ASN A 448 15.84 -2.11 -4.04
N LYS A 449 14.97 -2.43 -3.09
CA LYS A 449 15.31 -3.28 -1.93
C LYS A 449 15.63 -4.72 -2.30
N ILE A 450 15.22 -5.18 -3.49
CA ILE A 450 15.61 -6.48 -4.04
C ILE A 450 17.12 -6.45 -4.31
N GLN A 451 17.85 -7.37 -3.70
CA GLN A 451 19.29 -7.52 -3.92
C GLN A 451 19.52 -8.37 -5.17
N ASP A 452 19.91 -7.70 -6.27
CA ASP A 452 20.09 -8.35 -7.57
C ASP A 452 21.06 -9.52 -7.52
N GLY A 453 20.65 -10.68 -8.05
CA GLY A 453 21.41 -11.92 -8.00
C GLY A 453 21.42 -12.64 -6.63
N ARG A 454 20.86 -12.06 -5.56
CA ARG A 454 20.84 -12.65 -4.21
C ARG A 454 19.42 -12.95 -3.72
N THR A 455 18.49 -12.00 -3.78
CA THR A 455 17.11 -12.17 -3.33
C THR A 455 16.08 -12.06 -4.46
N GLY A 456 16.53 -11.73 -5.67
CA GLY A 456 15.75 -11.60 -6.87
C GLY A 456 16.59 -11.05 -8.01
N PHE A 457 15.91 -10.61 -9.06
CA PHE A 457 16.53 -10.01 -10.24
C PHE A 457 16.00 -8.61 -10.50
N LEU A 458 16.91 -7.69 -10.81
CA LEU A 458 16.56 -6.34 -11.24
C LEU A 458 16.99 -6.12 -12.70
N TYR A 459 16.18 -5.35 -13.43
CA TYR A 459 16.53 -4.85 -14.76
C TYR A 459 16.25 -3.36 -14.88
N SER A 460 17.01 -2.66 -15.71
CA SER A 460 16.86 -1.24 -16.02
C SER A 460 16.19 -1.09 -17.37
N CYS A 461 15.60 0.09 -17.63
CA CYS A 461 14.87 0.37 -18.87
C CYS A 461 13.67 -0.55 -19.11
N ASN A 462 12.51 -0.11 -18.65
CA ASN A 462 11.26 -0.89 -18.68
C ASN A 462 10.67 -0.96 -20.10
N THR A 463 11.31 -1.74 -20.96
CA THR A 463 10.87 -2.01 -22.34
C THR A 463 10.70 -3.51 -22.55
N PRO A 464 9.83 -3.94 -23.49
CA PRO A 464 9.63 -5.35 -23.81
C PRO A 464 10.92 -6.08 -24.17
N GLY A 465 11.83 -5.45 -24.96
CA GLY A 465 13.09 -6.06 -25.40
C GLY A 465 14.02 -6.34 -24.23
N VAL A 466 14.17 -5.40 -23.30
CA VAL A 466 15.02 -5.59 -22.09
C VAL A 466 14.40 -6.66 -21.18
N LEU A 467 13.08 -6.67 -21.00
CA LEU A 467 12.40 -7.69 -20.21
C LEU A 467 12.56 -9.08 -20.84
N ILE A 468 12.41 -9.23 -22.17
CA ILE A 468 12.63 -10.50 -22.89
C ILE A 468 14.05 -11.00 -22.61
N THR A 469 15.05 -10.16 -22.76
CA THR A 469 16.47 -10.51 -22.48
C THR A 469 16.61 -11.00 -21.05
N LYS A 470 16.07 -10.27 -20.06
CA LYS A 470 16.16 -10.64 -18.64
C LYS A 470 15.45 -11.95 -18.34
N LEU A 471 14.24 -12.17 -18.85
CA LEU A 471 13.50 -13.43 -18.68
C LEU A 471 14.25 -14.60 -19.31
N THR A 472 14.84 -14.42 -20.50
CA THR A 472 15.67 -15.44 -21.17
C THR A 472 16.88 -15.83 -20.32
N GLU A 473 17.63 -14.86 -19.78
CA GLU A 473 18.75 -15.11 -18.87
C GLU A 473 18.32 -15.94 -17.66
N ILE A 474 17.18 -15.61 -17.05
CA ILE A 474 16.63 -16.26 -15.86
C ILE A 474 16.21 -17.70 -16.17
N ILE A 475 15.52 -17.93 -17.31
CA ILE A 475 15.13 -19.26 -17.75
C ILE A 475 16.36 -20.13 -17.95
N MET A 476 17.38 -19.63 -18.67
CA MET A 476 18.64 -20.35 -18.88
C MET A 476 19.36 -20.62 -17.56
N LEU A 477 19.37 -19.65 -16.64
CA LEU A 477 19.95 -19.84 -15.31
C LEU A 477 19.24 -20.95 -14.52
N LYS A 478 17.89 -20.97 -14.54
CA LYS A 478 17.11 -22.01 -13.85
C LYS A 478 17.39 -23.39 -14.45
N MET A 479 17.48 -23.49 -15.78
CA MET A 479 17.76 -24.76 -16.46
C MET A 479 19.18 -25.26 -16.21
N LEU A 480 20.17 -24.38 -16.27
CA LEU A 480 21.60 -24.77 -16.21
C LEU A 480 22.18 -24.77 -14.79
N ARG A 481 21.63 -23.96 -13.89
CA ARG A 481 22.14 -23.77 -12.53
C ARG A 481 21.02 -23.65 -11.49
N PRO A 482 20.15 -24.67 -11.35
CA PRO A 482 18.99 -24.62 -10.45
C PRO A 482 19.37 -24.36 -8.98
N SER A 483 20.57 -24.77 -8.56
CA SER A 483 21.07 -24.52 -7.21
C SER A 483 21.28 -23.03 -6.90
N GLN A 484 21.49 -22.17 -7.90
CA GLN A 484 21.55 -20.72 -7.68
C GLN A 484 20.17 -20.17 -7.37
N ILE A 485 19.13 -20.64 -8.07
CA ILE A 485 17.74 -20.26 -7.81
C ILE A 485 17.32 -20.73 -6.40
N SER A 486 17.68 -21.98 -6.00
CA SER A 486 17.39 -22.47 -4.63
C SER A 486 18.06 -21.61 -3.54
N ARG A 487 19.29 -21.17 -3.76
CA ARG A 487 19.97 -20.23 -2.82
C ARG A 487 19.27 -18.88 -2.78
N MET A 488 18.80 -18.37 -3.91
CA MET A 488 18.09 -17.09 -3.99
C MET A 488 16.74 -17.17 -3.27
N ILE A 489 16.00 -18.27 -3.45
CA ILE A 489 14.75 -18.54 -2.72
C ILE A 489 14.99 -18.47 -1.21
N LYS A 490 15.98 -19.22 -0.71
CA LYS A 490 16.33 -19.22 0.71
C LYS A 490 16.73 -17.83 1.22
N SER A 491 17.60 -17.14 0.46
CA SER A 491 18.08 -15.80 0.83
C SER A 491 16.96 -14.77 0.85
N GLY A 492 16.04 -14.84 -0.12
CA GLY A 492 14.88 -13.93 -0.18
C GLY A 492 13.94 -14.12 1.00
N ALA A 493 13.52 -15.36 1.27
CA ALA A 493 12.65 -15.68 2.41
C ALA A 493 13.29 -15.24 3.74
N TYR A 494 14.57 -15.58 3.93
CA TYR A 494 15.32 -15.19 5.13
C TYR A 494 15.40 -13.66 5.29
N SER A 495 15.73 -12.93 4.23
CA SER A 495 15.86 -11.47 4.29
C SER A 495 14.54 -10.82 4.71
N VAL A 496 13.42 -11.21 4.09
CA VAL A 496 12.10 -10.65 4.45
C VAL A 496 11.75 -10.95 5.91
N HIS A 497 11.91 -12.20 6.34
CA HIS A 497 11.56 -12.63 7.69
C HIS A 497 12.47 -12.02 8.78
N HIS A 498 13.75 -11.73 8.51
CA HIS A 498 14.69 -11.30 9.55
C HIS A 498 15.10 -9.83 9.46
N GLU A 499 14.93 -9.18 8.31
CA GLU A 499 15.36 -7.79 8.12
C GLU A 499 14.18 -6.82 8.04
N TYR A 500 13.05 -7.23 7.41
CA TYR A 500 11.94 -6.36 7.05
C TYR A 500 10.67 -6.52 7.89
N LEU A 501 10.70 -7.23 9.01
CA LEU A 501 9.56 -7.23 9.94
C LEU A 501 9.27 -5.80 10.42
N TRP A 502 7.99 -5.47 10.60
CA TRP A 502 7.58 -4.18 11.14
C TRP A 502 8.30 -3.82 12.43
N LYS A 503 8.46 -4.77 13.36
CA LYS A 503 9.24 -4.58 14.59
C LYS A 503 10.67 -4.08 14.32
N ASN A 504 11.35 -4.69 13.34
CA ASN A 504 12.72 -4.30 12.97
C ASN A 504 12.75 -2.91 12.34
N VAL A 505 11.81 -2.61 11.44
CA VAL A 505 11.71 -1.30 10.80
C VAL A 505 11.44 -0.21 11.84
N ILE A 506 10.53 -0.44 12.76
CA ILE A 506 10.22 0.53 13.81
C ILE A 506 11.41 0.74 14.73
N GLN A 507 12.05 -0.32 15.21
CA GLN A 507 13.19 -0.21 16.13
C GLN A 507 14.41 0.45 15.47
N LYS A 508 14.69 0.14 14.21
CA LYS A 508 15.92 0.58 13.53
C LYS A 508 15.77 1.88 12.75
N LYS A 509 14.55 2.27 12.37
CA LYS A 509 14.29 3.44 11.50
C LYS A 509 13.38 4.46 12.16
N TYR A 510 12.13 4.13 12.53
CA TYR A 510 11.17 5.09 13.09
C TYR A 510 11.59 5.61 14.47
N LEU A 511 11.94 4.74 15.43
CA LEU A 511 12.28 5.18 16.78
C LEU A 511 13.55 6.03 16.85
N PRO A 512 14.64 5.73 16.13
CA PRO A 512 15.78 6.65 16.04
C PRO A 512 15.39 8.00 15.45
N PHE A 513 14.60 8.02 14.38
CA PHE A 513 14.12 9.25 13.75
C PHE A 513 13.24 10.08 14.68
N PHE A 514 12.28 9.47 15.37
CA PHE A 514 11.45 10.18 16.35
C PHE A 514 12.26 10.74 17.53
N LYS A 515 13.29 10.01 18.00
CA LYS A 515 14.19 10.51 19.05
C LYS A 515 15.02 11.71 18.58
N GLU A 516 15.45 11.72 17.33
CA GLU A 516 16.15 12.85 16.71
C GLU A 516 15.23 14.09 16.66
N ILE A 517 14.00 13.93 16.16
CA ILE A 517 12.98 14.99 16.15
C ILE A 517 12.79 15.59 17.55
N LEU A 518 12.58 14.73 18.55
CA LEU A 518 12.33 15.17 19.93
C LEU A 518 13.55 15.83 20.60
N LYS A 519 14.75 15.54 20.14
CA LYS A 519 15.97 16.22 20.60
C LYS A 519 16.05 17.63 20.01
N ASN A 520 15.87 17.75 18.69
CA ASN A 520 15.94 19.03 17.97
C ASN A 520 14.88 20.04 18.45
N SER A 521 13.71 19.53 18.91
CA SER A 521 12.63 20.38 19.45
C SER A 521 12.87 20.90 20.87
N LYS A 522 13.93 20.42 21.54
CA LYS A 522 14.32 20.89 22.91
C LYS A 522 15.43 21.92 22.88
N GLU A 523 16.15 22.01 21.78
CA GLU A 523 17.15 23.06 21.50
C GLU A 523 16.47 24.28 20.90
#